data_75f3a0abc4c6b92937f4a896533a0acd
#
_entry.id   75f3a0abc4c6b92937f4a896533a0acd
#
_cell.length_a   1.000
_cell.length_b   1.000
_cell.length_c   1.000
_cell.angle_alpha   90.00
_cell.angle_beta   90.00
_cell.angle_gamma   90.00
#
_symmetry.space_group_name_H-M   'P 1'
#
loop_
_entity.id
_entity.type
_entity.pdbx_description
1 polymer ?
#
loop_
_entity_poly.entity_id
_entity_poly.type
_entity_poly.pdbx_seq_one_letter_code
_entity_poly.pdbx_strand_id
1 'polypeptide(L)'
;MPIIQNISRFLLTVQQPFILLSFINRQKKFITKNVTPLLLEAQKKGDGSLDENDIKKITGYYGLAVPAVLGEAFCALLGEPMTKKERMVSTCQGAMTGLGDDFFDKQRLSAQGVKDFIEKPEQFNGSSASEKLFLHFYKTSLAGAPQSGLMQAQVLQVFQAQLSSKQQDRPGLSNEILKDI
;
A
#
# COMPACT_ATOMS: atom_id res chain seq x y z
N MET A 1 10.43 -33.31 29.47
CA MET A 1 10.71 -32.43 28.33
C MET A 1 9.48 -31.78 27.67
N PRO A 2 8.32 -32.42 27.41
CA PRO A 2 7.19 -31.77 26.70
C PRO A 2 6.56 -30.56 27.45
N ILE A 3 6.54 -30.59 28.78
CA ILE A 3 5.92 -29.52 29.59
C ILE A 3 6.67 -28.19 29.45
N ILE A 4 8.01 -28.21 29.48
CA ILE A 4 8.84 -26.99 29.36
C ILE A 4 8.69 -26.38 27.97
N GLN A 5 8.61 -27.21 26.91
CA GLN A 5 8.37 -26.74 25.55
C GLN A 5 6.98 -26.12 25.40
N ASN A 6 5.96 -26.67 26.06
CA ASN A 6 4.61 -26.12 26.01
C ASN A 6 4.51 -24.79 26.76
N ILE A 7 5.20 -24.66 27.92
CA ILE A 7 5.27 -23.38 28.66
C ILE A 7 5.98 -22.31 27.82
N SER A 8 7.11 -22.61 27.19
CA SER A 8 7.82 -21.66 26.35
C SER A 8 7.00 -21.21 25.14
N ARG A 9 6.29 -22.14 24.47
CA ARG A 9 5.37 -21.80 23.37
C ARG A 9 4.20 -20.95 23.83
N PHE A 10 3.62 -21.25 24.98
CA PHE A 10 2.56 -20.44 25.58
C PHE A 10 3.04 -19.00 25.86
N LEU A 11 4.20 -18.83 26.48
CA LEU A 11 4.78 -17.51 26.76
C LEU A 11 5.04 -16.73 25.45
N LEU A 12 5.58 -17.37 24.43
CA LEU A 12 5.79 -16.76 23.11
C LEU A 12 4.45 -16.31 22.48
N THR A 13 3.41 -17.15 22.57
CA THR A 13 2.08 -16.83 22.03
C THR A 13 1.46 -15.63 22.75
N VAL A 14 1.59 -15.55 24.08
CA VAL A 14 1.07 -14.43 24.87
C VAL A 14 1.80 -13.10 24.59
N GLN A 15 3.08 -13.17 24.20
CA GLN A 15 3.86 -11.97 23.85
C GLN A 15 3.49 -11.38 22.48
N GLN A 16 3.00 -12.19 21.53
CA GLN A 16 2.74 -11.72 20.16
C GLN A 16 1.79 -10.52 20.06
N PRO A 17 0.64 -10.45 20.78
CA PRO A 17 -0.24 -9.29 20.76
C PRO A 17 0.47 -8.00 21.20
N PHE A 18 1.33 -8.07 22.21
CA PHE A 18 2.06 -6.89 22.70
C PHE A 18 3.12 -6.42 21.69
N ILE A 19 3.79 -7.35 21.03
CA ILE A 19 4.74 -7.05 19.95
C ILE A 19 4.00 -6.36 18.80
N LEU A 20 2.87 -6.92 18.35
CA LEU A 20 2.05 -6.33 17.30
C LEU A 20 1.54 -4.94 17.66
N LEU A 21 1.05 -4.74 18.89
CA LEU A 21 0.64 -3.41 19.37
C LEU A 21 1.81 -2.42 19.37
N SER A 22 3.02 -2.87 19.71
CA SER A 22 4.23 -2.03 19.62
C SER A 22 4.51 -1.61 18.18
N PHE A 23 4.42 -2.53 17.22
CA PHE A 23 4.61 -2.23 15.80
C PHE A 23 3.55 -1.26 15.28
N ILE A 24 2.28 -1.48 15.60
CA ILE A 24 1.17 -0.58 15.25
C ILE A 24 1.41 0.83 15.82
N ASN A 25 1.78 0.95 17.10
CA ASN A 25 2.02 2.24 17.72
C ASN A 25 3.23 2.97 17.11
N ARG A 26 4.30 2.23 16.77
CA ARG A 26 5.46 2.78 16.06
C ARG A 26 5.06 3.30 14.69
N GLN A 27 4.25 2.53 13.97
CA GLN A 27 3.79 2.91 12.64
C GLN A 27 2.84 4.11 12.68
N LYS A 28 1.92 4.19 13.64
CA LYS A 28 1.06 5.37 13.84
C LYS A 28 1.88 6.64 14.04
N LYS A 29 2.90 6.60 14.92
CA LYS A 29 3.81 7.73 15.14
C LYS A 29 4.57 8.11 13.86
N PHE A 30 4.99 7.10 13.08
CA PHE A 30 5.68 7.32 11.81
C PHE A 30 4.77 8.02 10.79
N ILE A 31 3.54 7.55 10.61
CA ILE A 31 2.54 8.15 9.72
C ILE A 31 2.25 9.60 10.13
N THR A 32 1.96 9.85 11.41
CA THR A 32 1.68 11.19 11.92
C THR A 32 2.82 12.16 11.61
N LYS A 33 4.06 11.71 11.71
CA LYS A 33 5.24 12.56 11.50
C LYS A 33 5.58 12.78 10.02
N ASN A 34 5.46 11.74 9.18
CA ASN A 34 6.05 11.75 7.84
C ASN A 34 5.02 11.74 6.70
N VAL A 35 3.78 11.30 6.94
CA VAL A 35 2.76 11.14 5.91
C VAL A 35 1.61 12.13 6.10
N THR A 36 1.09 12.25 7.32
CA THR A 36 -0.04 13.16 7.60
C THR A 36 0.18 14.61 7.12
N PRO A 37 1.37 15.22 7.28
CA PRO A 37 1.60 16.58 6.75
C PRO A 37 1.42 16.68 5.23
N LEU A 38 1.86 15.66 4.48
CA LEU A 38 1.71 15.60 3.01
C LEU A 38 0.23 15.52 2.60
N LEU A 39 -0.54 14.68 3.32
CA LEU A 39 -1.99 14.53 3.07
C LEU A 39 -2.74 15.83 3.35
N LEU A 40 -2.45 16.49 4.47
CA LEU A 40 -3.09 17.76 4.83
C LEU A 40 -2.73 18.89 3.85
N GLU A 41 -1.49 18.92 3.38
CA GLU A 41 -1.08 19.89 2.35
C GLU A 41 -1.83 19.65 1.03
N ALA A 42 -1.94 18.39 0.60
CA ALA A 42 -2.67 18.04 -0.61
C ALA A 42 -4.17 18.37 -0.49
N GLN A 43 -4.79 18.08 0.65
CA GLN A 43 -6.19 18.37 0.91
C GLN A 43 -6.49 19.87 0.88
N LYS A 44 -5.57 20.71 1.40
CA LYS A 44 -5.70 22.18 1.37
C LYS A 44 -5.76 22.76 -0.05
N LYS A 45 -5.26 22.05 -1.07
CA LYS A 45 -5.34 22.48 -2.47
C LYS A 45 -6.76 22.44 -3.04
N GLY A 46 -7.70 21.76 -2.36
CA GLY A 46 -9.14 21.98 -2.47
C GLY A 46 -9.80 21.58 -3.79
N ASP A 47 -9.20 20.66 -4.57
CA ASP A 47 -9.76 20.19 -5.83
C ASP A 47 -10.81 19.06 -5.65
N GLY A 48 -11.11 18.66 -4.41
CA GLY A 48 -12.08 17.63 -4.07
C GLY A 48 -11.68 16.21 -4.45
N SER A 49 -10.46 16.01 -4.94
CA SER A 49 -9.98 14.69 -5.36
C SER A 49 -9.49 13.82 -4.20
N LEU A 50 -9.27 14.41 -3.03
CA LEU A 50 -8.81 13.75 -1.81
C LEU A 50 -9.80 14.04 -0.68
N ASP A 51 -10.58 13.07 -0.29
CA ASP A 51 -11.57 13.19 0.78
C ASP A 51 -11.06 12.63 2.12
N GLU A 52 -11.87 12.76 3.17
CA GLU A 52 -11.52 12.24 4.51
C GLU A 52 -11.43 10.71 4.54
N ASN A 53 -12.17 10.02 3.68
CA ASN A 53 -12.14 8.57 3.60
C ASN A 53 -10.83 8.09 2.98
N ASP A 54 -10.32 8.77 1.96
CA ASP A 54 -9.00 8.53 1.37
C ASP A 54 -7.90 8.67 2.44
N ILE A 55 -7.97 9.74 3.24
CA ILE A 55 -7.04 9.97 4.35
C ILE A 55 -7.11 8.83 5.38
N LYS A 56 -8.32 8.39 5.74
CA LYS A 56 -8.51 7.25 6.66
C LYS A 56 -7.96 5.94 6.09
N LYS A 57 -8.19 5.66 4.80
CA LYS A 57 -7.63 4.50 4.12
C LYS A 57 -6.10 4.49 4.20
N ILE A 58 -5.46 5.61 3.90
CA ILE A 58 -4.00 5.75 3.92
C ILE A 58 -3.46 5.65 5.35
N THR A 59 -4.01 6.40 6.31
CA THR A 59 -3.43 6.53 7.65
C THR A 59 -3.84 5.43 8.61
N GLY A 60 -5.05 4.89 8.46
CA GLY A 60 -5.66 3.94 9.39
C GLY A 60 -5.67 2.49 8.90
N TYR A 61 -5.52 2.25 7.60
CA TYR A 61 -5.60 0.91 7.03
C TYR A 61 -4.36 0.55 6.20
N TYR A 62 -4.24 0.97 4.96
CA TYR A 62 -3.17 0.53 4.05
C TYR A 62 -1.78 0.97 4.52
N GLY A 63 -1.57 2.25 4.79
CA GLY A 63 -0.28 2.75 5.26
C GLY A 63 0.06 2.36 6.70
N LEU A 64 -0.93 1.88 7.46
CA LEU A 64 -0.72 1.35 8.80
C LEU A 64 -0.45 -0.16 8.79
N ALA A 65 -1.35 -0.96 8.20
CA ALA A 65 -1.31 -2.40 8.30
C ALA A 65 -0.14 -3.01 7.50
N VAL A 66 0.10 -2.53 6.28
CA VAL A 66 1.16 -3.09 5.42
C VAL A 66 2.53 -2.99 6.11
N PRO A 67 3.01 -1.83 6.59
CA PRO A 67 4.32 -1.78 7.27
C PRO A 67 4.30 -2.42 8.65
N ALA A 68 3.24 -2.23 9.46
CA ALA A 68 3.21 -2.69 10.84
C ALA A 68 3.03 -4.21 10.98
N VAL A 69 2.36 -4.85 10.02
CA VAL A 69 2.11 -6.30 10.06
C VAL A 69 3.06 -7.02 9.10
N LEU A 70 2.97 -6.73 7.80
CA LEU A 70 3.77 -7.45 6.80
C LEU A 70 5.25 -7.02 6.84
N GLY A 71 5.52 -5.72 6.83
CA GLY A 71 6.89 -5.21 6.82
C GLY A 71 7.70 -5.65 8.05
N GLU A 72 7.14 -5.46 9.24
CA GLU A 72 7.82 -5.89 10.48
C GLU A 72 7.96 -7.42 10.56
N ALA A 73 6.96 -8.19 10.07
CA ALA A 73 7.06 -9.65 10.04
C ALA A 73 8.17 -10.14 9.11
N PHE A 74 8.31 -9.57 7.91
CA PHE A 74 9.41 -9.91 7.00
C PHE A 74 10.78 -9.54 7.58
N CYS A 75 10.92 -8.38 8.21
CA CYS A 75 12.16 -7.98 8.88
C CYS A 75 12.48 -8.94 10.04
N ALA A 76 11.48 -9.34 10.83
CA ALA A 76 11.66 -10.31 11.90
C ALA A 76 12.10 -11.69 11.38
N LEU A 77 11.59 -12.16 10.24
CA LEU A 77 12.03 -13.40 9.59
C LEU A 77 13.48 -13.32 9.11
N LEU A 78 13.95 -12.12 8.72
CA LEU A 78 15.35 -11.90 8.36
C LEU A 78 16.27 -11.70 9.58
N GLY A 79 15.70 -11.62 10.79
CA GLY A 79 16.45 -11.42 12.03
C GLY A 79 16.90 -9.97 12.27
N GLU A 80 16.36 -9.00 11.53
CA GLU A 80 16.75 -7.60 11.60
C GLU A 80 15.56 -6.67 11.84
N PRO A 81 15.75 -5.53 12.54
CA PRO A 81 14.69 -4.56 12.72
C PRO A 81 14.44 -3.78 11.42
N MET A 82 13.18 -3.48 11.15
CA MET A 82 12.80 -2.63 10.02
C MET A 82 13.46 -1.24 10.11
N THR A 83 14.22 -0.88 9.11
CA THR A 83 14.87 0.42 8.98
C THR A 83 13.86 1.54 8.69
N LYS A 84 14.28 2.80 8.90
CA LYS A 84 13.43 3.96 8.55
C LYS A 84 13.15 4.04 7.05
N LYS A 85 14.10 3.64 6.20
CA LYS A 85 13.96 3.61 4.75
C LYS A 85 12.92 2.56 4.33
N GLU A 86 13.04 1.34 4.80
CA GLU A 86 12.08 0.24 4.51
C GLU A 86 10.67 0.60 4.99
N ARG A 87 10.57 1.21 6.18
CA ARG A 87 9.30 1.69 6.71
C ARG A 87 8.68 2.74 5.80
N MET A 88 9.44 3.70 5.28
CA MET A 88 8.96 4.70 4.35
C MET A 88 8.46 4.05 3.05
N VAL A 89 9.26 3.19 2.45
CA VAL A 89 8.91 2.47 1.22
C VAL A 89 7.62 1.66 1.40
N SER A 90 7.55 0.84 2.45
CA SER A 90 6.37 0.02 2.75
C SER A 90 5.13 0.88 3.05
N THR A 91 5.30 2.03 3.73
CA THR A 91 4.19 2.97 3.98
C THR A 91 3.70 3.60 2.68
N CYS A 92 4.61 4.00 1.79
CA CYS A 92 4.26 4.54 0.48
C CYS A 92 3.56 3.51 -0.40
N GLN A 93 3.99 2.23 -0.37
CA GLN A 93 3.30 1.14 -1.06
C GLN A 93 1.86 0.97 -0.57
N GLY A 94 1.66 0.93 0.75
CA GLY A 94 0.31 0.88 1.31
C GLY A 94 -0.53 2.09 0.94
N ALA A 95 0.04 3.30 1.04
CA ALA A 95 -0.66 4.54 0.71
C ALA A 95 -1.09 4.61 -0.77
N MET A 96 -0.20 4.23 -1.70
CA MET A 96 -0.53 4.22 -3.12
C MET A 96 -1.60 3.18 -3.46
N THR A 97 -1.64 2.04 -2.77
CA THR A 97 -2.71 1.04 -2.96
C THR A 97 -4.06 1.63 -2.62
N GLY A 98 -4.17 2.33 -1.48
CA GLY A 98 -5.42 2.97 -1.07
C GLY A 98 -5.92 4.06 -2.04
N LEU A 99 -5.01 4.81 -2.67
CA LEU A 99 -5.35 5.79 -3.70
C LEU A 99 -5.62 5.13 -5.07
N GLY A 100 -4.89 4.05 -5.37
CA GLY A 100 -5.02 3.31 -6.63
C GLY A 100 -6.42 2.75 -6.82
N ASP A 101 -7.01 2.15 -5.81
CA ASP A 101 -8.38 1.64 -5.84
C ASP A 101 -9.37 2.72 -6.33
N ASP A 102 -9.24 3.95 -5.84
CA ASP A 102 -10.12 5.05 -6.23
C ASP A 102 -9.94 5.52 -7.68
N PHE A 103 -8.75 5.39 -8.25
CA PHE A 103 -8.55 5.69 -9.68
C PHE A 103 -9.33 4.76 -10.58
N PHE A 104 -9.47 3.48 -10.17
CA PHE A 104 -10.26 2.49 -10.89
C PHE A 104 -11.75 2.70 -10.69
N ASP A 105 -12.19 2.91 -9.46
CA ASP A 105 -13.60 3.01 -9.12
C ASP A 105 -14.22 4.31 -9.63
N LYS A 106 -13.49 5.43 -9.56
CA LYS A 106 -13.96 6.74 -10.00
C LYS A 106 -13.68 7.01 -11.50
N GLN A 107 -13.11 6.05 -12.24
CA GLN A 107 -12.81 6.09 -13.69
C GLN A 107 -12.14 7.41 -14.16
N ARG A 108 -11.27 7.98 -13.34
CA ARG A 108 -10.64 9.28 -13.60
C ARG A 108 -9.56 9.23 -14.68
N LEU A 109 -8.98 8.04 -14.91
CA LEU A 109 -7.98 7.79 -15.95
C LEU A 109 -8.41 6.62 -16.83
N SER A 110 -8.06 6.69 -18.13
CA SER A 110 -8.22 5.54 -19.02
C SER A 110 -7.24 4.42 -18.63
N ALA A 111 -7.55 3.18 -19.02
CA ALA A 111 -6.65 2.04 -18.79
C ALA A 111 -5.23 2.29 -19.34
N GLN A 112 -5.14 2.89 -20.53
CA GLN A 112 -3.84 3.26 -21.13
C GLN A 112 -3.16 4.36 -20.31
N GLY A 113 -3.91 5.37 -19.85
CA GLY A 113 -3.36 6.45 -19.01
C GLY A 113 -2.78 5.93 -17.70
N VAL A 114 -3.45 4.97 -17.03
CA VAL A 114 -2.91 4.35 -15.81
C VAL A 114 -1.68 3.50 -16.12
N LYS A 115 -1.68 2.75 -17.24
CA LYS A 115 -0.51 1.99 -17.66
C LYS A 115 0.70 2.90 -17.89
N ASP A 116 0.53 3.98 -18.65
CA ASP A 116 1.60 4.95 -18.91
C ASP A 116 2.11 5.60 -17.61
N PHE A 117 1.21 5.88 -16.69
CA PHE A 117 1.49 6.44 -15.36
C PHE A 117 2.36 5.48 -14.50
N ILE A 118 2.11 4.17 -14.59
CA ILE A 118 2.91 3.15 -13.92
C ILE A 118 4.27 2.95 -14.62
N GLU A 119 4.28 2.85 -15.94
CA GLU A 119 5.50 2.55 -16.71
C GLU A 119 6.47 3.73 -16.78
N LYS A 120 5.94 4.96 -16.81
CA LYS A 120 6.73 6.19 -17.03
C LYS A 120 6.40 7.27 -16.01
N PRO A 121 6.47 7.00 -14.70
CA PRO A 121 6.02 7.93 -13.66
C PRO A 121 6.70 9.29 -13.73
N GLU A 122 7.94 9.36 -14.24
CA GLU A 122 8.70 10.62 -14.34
C GLU A 122 8.15 11.58 -15.40
N GLN A 123 7.35 11.09 -16.35
CA GLN A 123 6.73 11.92 -17.38
C GLN A 123 5.41 12.57 -16.92
N PHE A 124 4.95 12.21 -15.71
CA PHE A 124 3.68 12.70 -15.18
C PHE A 124 3.89 13.58 -13.96
N ASN A 125 3.05 14.64 -13.88
CA ASN A 125 3.01 15.53 -12.72
C ASN A 125 1.72 15.39 -11.89
N GLY A 126 0.74 14.62 -12.40
CA GLY A 126 -0.59 14.51 -11.83
C GLY A 126 -1.42 15.80 -12.06
N SER A 127 -2.69 15.64 -12.40
CA SER A 127 -3.64 16.74 -12.62
C SER A 127 -4.37 17.13 -11.32
N SER A 128 -4.63 16.15 -10.46
CA SER A 128 -5.33 16.32 -9.18
C SER A 128 -4.42 16.11 -7.96
N ALA A 129 -4.91 16.47 -6.77
CA ALA A 129 -4.20 16.27 -5.53
C ALA A 129 -3.97 14.78 -5.24
N SER A 130 -4.97 13.92 -5.51
CA SER A 130 -4.86 12.47 -5.35
C SER A 130 -3.85 11.84 -6.31
N GLU A 131 -3.81 12.27 -7.58
CA GLU A 131 -2.82 11.80 -8.55
C GLU A 131 -1.39 12.22 -8.18
N LYS A 132 -1.20 13.46 -7.73
CA LYS A 132 0.10 13.97 -7.27
C LYS A 132 0.60 13.19 -6.05
N LEU A 133 -0.28 12.88 -5.11
CA LEU A 133 0.05 12.05 -3.95
C LEU A 133 0.39 10.62 -4.35
N PHE A 134 -0.40 10.00 -5.21
CA PHE A 134 -0.10 8.67 -5.73
C PHE A 134 1.28 8.63 -6.37
N LEU A 135 1.58 9.57 -7.28
CA LEU A 135 2.90 9.69 -7.91
C LEU A 135 4.02 9.87 -6.89
N HIS A 136 3.81 10.73 -5.89
CA HIS A 136 4.79 10.94 -4.83
C HIS A 136 5.09 9.64 -4.08
N PHE A 137 4.07 8.90 -3.67
CA PHE A 137 4.23 7.62 -2.97
C PHE A 137 4.86 6.56 -3.88
N TYR A 138 4.42 6.49 -5.13
CA TYR A 138 4.95 5.54 -6.09
C TYR A 138 6.42 5.79 -6.40
N LYS A 139 6.80 7.02 -6.74
CA LYS A 139 8.20 7.42 -7.00
C LYS A 139 9.08 7.19 -5.76
N THR A 140 8.59 7.51 -4.56
CA THR A 140 9.29 7.25 -3.30
C THR A 140 9.53 5.75 -3.09
N SER A 141 8.54 4.92 -3.40
CA SER A 141 8.65 3.47 -3.31
C SER A 141 9.65 2.92 -4.31
N LEU A 142 9.61 3.36 -5.58
CA LEU A 142 10.56 2.94 -6.62
C LEU A 142 12.01 3.34 -6.26
N ALA A 143 12.22 4.58 -5.81
CA ALA A 143 13.54 5.07 -5.41
C ALA A 143 14.11 4.33 -4.19
N GLY A 144 13.25 3.79 -3.34
CA GLY A 144 13.64 3.04 -2.15
C GLY A 144 13.78 1.53 -2.37
N ALA A 145 13.19 0.98 -3.43
CA ALA A 145 13.20 -0.44 -3.72
C ALA A 145 14.58 -0.90 -4.25
N PRO A 146 15.14 -2.02 -3.74
CA PRO A 146 16.39 -2.58 -4.27
C PRO A 146 16.30 -3.00 -5.73
N GLN A 147 15.11 -3.39 -6.18
CA GLN A 147 14.81 -3.83 -7.55
C GLN A 147 13.57 -3.07 -8.07
N SER A 148 13.75 -1.80 -8.39
CA SER A 148 12.66 -0.92 -8.84
C SER A 148 11.92 -1.44 -10.07
N GLY A 149 12.62 -2.03 -11.04
CA GLY A 149 12.01 -2.64 -12.22
C GLY A 149 11.11 -3.83 -11.90
N LEU A 150 11.48 -4.67 -10.93
CA LEU A 150 10.63 -5.78 -10.47
C LEU A 150 9.38 -5.22 -9.77
N MET A 151 9.54 -4.23 -8.90
CA MET A 151 8.42 -3.57 -8.24
C MET A 151 7.45 -2.96 -9.26
N GLN A 152 7.96 -2.27 -10.28
CA GLN A 152 7.16 -1.68 -11.34
C GLN A 152 6.36 -2.74 -12.12
N ALA A 153 7.01 -3.86 -12.47
CA ALA A 153 6.35 -4.99 -13.13
C ALA A 153 5.22 -5.59 -12.27
N GLN A 154 5.42 -5.72 -10.95
CA GLN A 154 4.40 -6.22 -10.03
C GLN A 154 3.22 -5.24 -9.91
N VAL A 155 3.45 -3.94 -9.81
CA VAL A 155 2.39 -2.92 -9.80
C VAL A 155 1.58 -2.99 -11.10
N LEU A 156 2.24 -3.18 -12.25
CA LEU A 156 1.55 -3.33 -13.53
C LEU A 156 0.69 -4.61 -13.59
N GLN A 157 1.17 -5.74 -13.04
CA GLN A 157 0.38 -6.97 -12.96
C GLN A 157 -0.86 -6.80 -12.08
N VAL A 158 -0.73 -6.17 -10.91
CA VAL A 158 -1.88 -5.87 -10.04
C VAL A 158 -2.90 -4.99 -10.78
N PHE A 159 -2.41 -3.97 -11.50
CA PHE A 159 -3.26 -3.13 -12.33
C PHE A 159 -4.04 -3.93 -13.41
N GLN A 160 -3.34 -4.81 -14.12
CA GLN A 160 -3.96 -5.65 -15.14
C GLN A 160 -5.01 -6.61 -14.54
N ALA A 161 -4.72 -7.19 -13.38
CA ALA A 161 -5.66 -8.03 -12.65
C ALA A 161 -6.93 -7.25 -12.24
N GLN A 162 -6.78 -6.02 -11.75
CA GLN A 162 -7.92 -5.15 -11.42
C GLN A 162 -8.75 -4.79 -12.66
N LEU A 163 -8.13 -4.52 -13.81
CA LEU A 163 -8.86 -4.32 -15.06
C LEU A 163 -9.64 -5.56 -15.49
N SER A 164 -9.04 -6.74 -15.35
CA SER A 164 -9.70 -8.01 -15.67
C SER A 164 -10.87 -8.28 -14.72
N SER A 165 -10.71 -8.00 -13.42
CA SER A 165 -11.78 -8.19 -12.44
C SER A 165 -13.03 -7.36 -12.72
N LYS A 166 -12.91 -6.18 -13.33
CA LYS A 166 -14.07 -5.37 -13.76
C LYS A 166 -14.94 -6.06 -14.81
N GLN A 167 -14.43 -7.09 -15.49
CA GLN A 167 -15.24 -7.89 -16.41
C GLN A 167 -16.25 -8.78 -15.68
N GLN A 168 -16.03 -9.06 -14.38
CA GLN A 168 -16.95 -9.85 -13.55
C GLN A 168 -18.33 -9.21 -13.40
N ASP A 169 -18.43 -7.89 -13.53
CA ASP A 169 -19.70 -7.16 -13.44
C ASP A 169 -20.58 -7.31 -14.70
N ARG A 170 -20.09 -7.99 -15.74
CA ARG A 170 -20.86 -8.21 -16.98
C ARG A 170 -21.80 -9.40 -16.83
N PRO A 171 -23.09 -9.24 -17.10
CA PRO A 171 -24.03 -10.35 -17.09
C PRO A 171 -23.67 -11.37 -18.19
N GLY A 172 -23.73 -12.66 -17.89
CA GLY A 172 -23.50 -13.74 -18.86
C GLY A 172 -22.05 -14.19 -19.03
N LEU A 173 -21.18 -13.95 -18.06
CA LEU A 173 -19.82 -14.48 -18.07
C LEU A 173 -19.81 -16.01 -18.08
N SER A 174 -19.07 -16.60 -19.02
CA SER A 174 -18.83 -18.04 -19.04
C SER A 174 -17.88 -18.46 -17.91
N ASN A 175 -18.00 -19.73 -17.48
CA ASN A 175 -17.07 -20.30 -16.49
C ASN A 175 -15.60 -20.31 -16.96
N GLU A 176 -15.35 -20.19 -18.26
CA GLU A 176 -14.00 -20.09 -18.81
C GLU A 176 -13.39 -18.73 -18.52
N ILE A 177 -14.15 -17.64 -18.70
CA ILE A 177 -13.68 -16.28 -18.39
C ILE A 177 -13.45 -16.12 -16.88
N LEU A 178 -14.26 -16.76 -16.03
CA LEU A 178 -14.12 -16.72 -14.57
C LEU A 178 -12.85 -17.44 -14.07
N LYS A 179 -12.24 -18.33 -14.85
CA LYS A 179 -10.99 -19.01 -14.49
C LYS A 179 -9.75 -18.18 -14.77
N ASP A 180 -9.85 -17.20 -15.68
CA ASP A 180 -8.74 -16.34 -16.12
C ASP A 180 -8.72 -14.97 -15.39
N ILE A 181 -9.67 -14.75 -14.48
CA ILE A 181 -9.78 -13.57 -13.62
C ILE A 181 -9.34 -13.91 -12.20
#